data_767871fe191670a71011dc56055be641
#
_entry.id   767871fe191670a71011dc56055be641
#
_cell.length_a   1.000
_cell.length_b   1.000
_cell.length_c   1.000
_cell.angle_alpha   90.00
_cell.angle_beta   90.00
_cell.angle_gamma   90.00
#
_symmetry.space_group_name_H-M   'P 1'
#
loop_
_entity.id
_entity.type
_entity.pdbx_description
1 polymer ?
#
loop_
_entity_poly.entity_id
_entity_poly.type
_entity_poly.pdbx_seq_one_letter_code
_entity_poly.pdbx_strand_id
1 'polypeptide(L)'
;MAYLTRTAAALLATASALLTASPTASATPSPVLARESFDRLPLGPVTEGRDWTSDTSDGTLTVTPASTGHGRELRIRTEGNGRAFVVFPRLAPPGNSFWARMRLRVDAFPTAPDWAHWTLAEASGPDSPTLVRPLGGQYVPTEKRNFYGVGSDLGPTGDWTSWKTSAPAAAGKWSCVEFHLDAIDNRVTVYFDGVPQPDLTVSTDRHGGTADPFVFPTFDKLKLGWQLYQAGPSPSSYDVRMDDIALSTRRVGGCGS
;
A
#
# COMPACT_ATOMS: atom_id res chain seq x y z
N MET A 1 40.40 55.64 -74.44
CA MET A 1 39.32 55.67 -73.41
C MET A 1 38.70 54.33 -73.34
N ALA A 2 39.05 53.54 -72.32
CA ALA A 2 38.54 52.14 -72.17
C ALA A 2 37.72 52.07 -70.87
N TYR A 3 36.47 51.69 -70.98
CA TYR A 3 35.58 51.47 -69.83
C TYR A 3 35.66 50.02 -69.39
N LEU A 4 36.08 49.85 -68.15
CA LEU A 4 36.08 48.55 -67.49
C LEU A 4 34.75 48.37 -66.74
N THR A 5 33.90 47.45 -67.21
CA THR A 5 32.70 47.01 -66.47
C THR A 5 33.07 45.90 -65.47
N ARG A 6 32.82 46.14 -64.20
CA ARG A 6 32.95 45.16 -63.12
C ARG A 6 31.59 44.47 -62.90
N THR A 7 31.54 43.18 -63.16
CA THR A 7 30.41 42.31 -62.78
C THR A 7 30.59 41.81 -61.35
N ALA A 8 29.64 42.12 -60.47
CA ALA A 8 29.57 41.60 -59.09
C ALA A 8 28.78 40.28 -59.11
N ALA A 9 29.40 39.17 -58.72
CA ALA A 9 28.75 37.91 -58.49
C ALA A 9 28.19 37.86 -57.04
N ALA A 10 26.88 37.73 -56.90
CA ALA A 10 26.22 37.52 -55.61
C ALA A 10 26.21 36.02 -55.29
N LEU A 11 26.87 35.60 -54.22
CA LEU A 11 26.78 34.26 -53.64
C LEU A 11 25.55 34.17 -52.71
N LEU A 12 24.55 33.40 -53.12
CA LEU A 12 23.45 32.99 -52.20
C LEU A 12 23.93 31.82 -51.34
N ALA A 13 24.10 32.06 -50.05
CA ALA A 13 24.31 31.03 -49.05
C ALA A 13 22.95 30.49 -48.58
N THR A 14 22.60 29.25 -48.97
CA THR A 14 21.43 28.54 -48.47
C THR A 14 21.80 27.88 -47.13
N ALA A 15 21.28 28.42 -46.03
CA ALA A 15 21.38 27.85 -44.70
C ALA A 15 20.32 26.71 -44.56
N SER A 16 20.77 25.45 -44.60
CA SER A 16 19.92 24.31 -44.27
C SER A 16 19.81 24.17 -42.75
N ALA A 17 18.64 24.48 -42.19
CA ALA A 17 18.34 24.27 -40.80
C ALA A 17 18.05 22.77 -40.60
N LEU A 18 18.96 22.05 -39.97
CA LEU A 18 18.74 20.70 -39.44
C LEU A 18 17.86 20.79 -38.21
N LEU A 19 16.56 20.49 -38.39
CA LEU A 19 15.64 20.22 -37.27
C LEU A 19 16.04 18.91 -36.60
N THR A 20 16.80 19.00 -35.50
CA THR A 20 17.03 17.86 -34.61
C THR A 20 15.74 17.59 -33.84
N ALA A 21 14.96 16.60 -34.26
CA ALA A 21 13.86 16.08 -33.47
C ALA A 21 14.44 15.44 -32.18
N SER A 22 14.23 16.12 -31.05
CA SER A 22 14.54 15.52 -29.74
C SER A 22 13.68 14.26 -29.56
N PRO A 23 14.24 13.08 -29.23
CA PRO A 23 13.44 11.92 -28.93
C PRO A 23 12.59 12.23 -27.69
N THR A 24 11.28 12.29 -27.87
CA THR A 24 10.33 12.26 -26.75
C THR A 24 10.52 10.93 -26.05
N ALA A 25 11.14 10.96 -24.87
CA ALA A 25 11.22 9.80 -24.00
C ALA A 25 9.80 9.36 -23.68
N SER A 26 9.31 8.31 -24.32
CA SER A 26 8.06 7.65 -23.94
C SER A 26 8.22 7.20 -22.50
N ALA A 27 7.47 7.81 -21.59
CA ALA A 27 7.40 7.38 -20.20
C ALA A 27 6.90 5.93 -20.23
N THR A 28 7.79 4.98 -19.94
CA THR A 28 7.41 3.57 -19.78
C THR A 28 6.40 3.50 -18.65
N PRO A 29 5.19 2.95 -18.84
CA PRO A 29 4.23 2.82 -17.77
C PRO A 29 4.88 2.13 -16.57
N SER A 30 4.57 2.59 -15.36
CA SER A 30 5.04 1.91 -14.15
C SER A 30 4.58 0.46 -14.20
N PRO A 31 5.48 -0.53 -14.07
CA PRO A 31 5.08 -1.92 -14.12
C PRO A 31 4.17 -2.24 -12.94
N VAL A 32 2.90 -2.45 -13.24
CA VAL A 32 1.88 -2.82 -12.27
C VAL A 32 1.97 -4.32 -12.02
N LEU A 33 2.11 -4.73 -10.76
CA LEU A 33 2.13 -6.12 -10.33
C LEU A 33 0.72 -6.70 -10.22
N ALA A 34 -0.23 -5.93 -9.67
CA ALA A 34 -1.65 -6.28 -9.59
C ALA A 34 -2.52 -5.03 -9.42
N ARG A 35 -3.80 -5.14 -9.80
CA ARG A 35 -4.85 -4.13 -9.53
C ARG A 35 -6.20 -4.77 -9.27
N GLU A 36 -6.97 -4.20 -8.34
CA GLU A 36 -8.35 -4.57 -8.09
C GLU A 36 -9.17 -3.35 -7.67
N SER A 37 -10.25 -3.06 -8.39
CA SER A 37 -11.23 -2.01 -8.09
C SER A 37 -12.61 -2.58 -7.73
N PHE A 38 -12.75 -3.90 -7.73
CA PHE A 38 -14.01 -4.62 -7.47
C PHE A 38 -15.16 -4.33 -8.44
N ASP A 39 -15.06 -3.35 -9.33
CA ASP A 39 -16.12 -2.93 -10.25
C ASP A 39 -16.58 -4.02 -11.21
N ARG A 40 -15.70 -4.97 -11.53
CA ARG A 40 -15.99 -6.07 -12.46
C ARG A 40 -16.52 -7.32 -11.77
N LEU A 41 -16.46 -7.39 -10.45
CA LEU A 41 -16.95 -8.52 -9.68
C LEU A 41 -18.46 -8.41 -9.45
N PRO A 42 -19.22 -9.52 -9.37
CA PRO A 42 -20.62 -9.48 -9.01
C PRO A 42 -20.83 -8.94 -7.60
N LEU A 43 -21.98 -8.29 -7.36
CA LEU A 43 -22.40 -7.94 -6.01
C LEU A 43 -22.68 -9.20 -5.19
N GLY A 44 -22.30 -9.19 -3.92
CA GLY A 44 -22.47 -10.31 -2.99
C GLY A 44 -21.17 -10.89 -2.47
N PRO A 45 -21.22 -12.03 -1.78
CA PRO A 45 -20.05 -12.70 -1.25
C PRO A 45 -19.04 -13.07 -2.34
N VAL A 46 -17.75 -12.92 -2.05
CA VAL A 46 -16.66 -13.18 -2.99
C VAL A 46 -15.50 -13.87 -2.28
N THR A 47 -14.86 -14.81 -2.97
CA THR A 47 -13.73 -15.58 -2.45
C THR A 47 -12.45 -15.43 -3.28
N GLU A 48 -12.59 -14.87 -4.48
CA GLU A 48 -11.47 -14.68 -5.39
C GLU A 48 -11.74 -13.56 -6.39
N GLY A 49 -10.70 -13.02 -6.98
CA GLY A 49 -10.70 -12.12 -8.12
C GLY A 49 -9.69 -12.58 -9.16
N ARG A 50 -9.33 -11.70 -10.08
CA ARG A 50 -8.41 -12.05 -11.16
C ARG A 50 -7.03 -12.49 -10.65
N ASP A 51 -6.47 -11.72 -9.70
CA ASP A 51 -5.08 -11.86 -9.26
C ASP A 51 -4.99 -12.13 -7.74
N TRP A 52 -6.10 -12.45 -7.09
CA TRP A 52 -6.17 -12.66 -5.65
C TRP A 52 -7.17 -13.75 -5.26
N THR A 53 -6.98 -14.29 -4.07
CA THR A 53 -7.89 -15.22 -3.37
C THR A 53 -8.23 -14.68 -1.99
N SER A 54 -9.14 -15.33 -1.25
CA SER A 54 -9.47 -14.97 0.13
C SER A 54 -8.75 -15.84 1.17
N ASP A 55 -8.49 -15.25 2.35
CA ASP A 55 -8.17 -15.96 3.59
C ASP A 55 -9.13 -15.47 4.68
N THR A 56 -10.08 -16.30 5.08
CA THR A 56 -11.13 -15.92 6.02
C THR A 56 -11.29 -16.95 7.14
N SER A 57 -11.53 -16.45 8.36
CA SER A 57 -11.99 -17.21 9.52
C SER A 57 -12.82 -16.28 10.39
N ASP A 58 -14.06 -16.67 10.69
CA ASP A 58 -15.03 -15.80 11.36
C ASP A 58 -15.16 -14.43 10.69
N GLY A 59 -15.09 -14.44 9.34
CA GLY A 59 -15.12 -13.25 8.53
C GLY A 59 -15.59 -13.51 7.10
N THR A 60 -15.99 -12.44 6.41
CA THR A 60 -16.52 -12.47 5.05
C THR A 60 -15.98 -11.32 4.21
N LEU A 61 -15.84 -11.59 2.90
CA LEU A 61 -15.60 -10.59 1.88
C LEU A 61 -16.86 -10.45 1.02
N THR A 62 -17.35 -9.22 0.84
CA THR A 62 -18.58 -8.96 0.09
C THR A 62 -18.38 -7.74 -0.81
N VAL A 63 -18.62 -7.88 -2.10
CA VAL A 63 -18.67 -6.74 -3.03
C VAL A 63 -19.99 -6.02 -2.85
N THR A 64 -19.95 -4.72 -2.57
CA THR A 64 -21.09 -3.86 -2.37
C THR A 64 -21.05 -2.65 -3.32
N PRO A 65 -22.17 -1.96 -3.59
CA PRO A 65 -22.11 -0.66 -4.20
C PRO A 65 -21.20 0.27 -3.40
N ALA A 66 -20.39 1.07 -4.08
CA ALA A 66 -19.49 1.99 -3.41
C ALA A 66 -20.23 3.03 -2.59
N SER A 67 -19.80 3.26 -1.36
CA SER A 67 -20.37 4.27 -0.46
C SER A 67 -20.16 5.71 -0.96
N THR A 68 -19.25 5.90 -1.93
CA THR A 68 -19.01 7.17 -2.62
C THR A 68 -20.00 7.45 -3.76
N GLY A 69 -20.90 6.53 -4.06
CA GLY A 69 -21.99 6.70 -5.04
C GLY A 69 -21.69 6.16 -6.44
N HIS A 70 -20.47 5.83 -6.77
CA HIS A 70 -20.08 5.28 -8.08
C HIS A 70 -19.18 4.05 -7.92
N GLY A 71 -19.43 3.01 -8.75
CA GLY A 71 -18.64 1.78 -8.75
C GLY A 71 -19.01 0.81 -7.63
N ARG A 72 -18.05 -0.01 -7.27
CA ARG A 72 -18.17 -1.05 -6.23
C ARG A 72 -16.98 -0.97 -5.29
N GLU A 73 -17.19 -1.43 -4.07
CA GLU A 73 -16.15 -1.53 -3.04
C GLU A 73 -16.20 -2.91 -2.38
N LEU A 74 -15.11 -3.35 -1.80
CA LEU A 74 -15.07 -4.52 -0.96
C LEU A 74 -15.44 -4.15 0.47
N ARG A 75 -16.47 -4.80 1.01
CA ARG A 75 -16.76 -4.81 2.43
C ARG A 75 -16.16 -6.07 3.06
N ILE A 76 -15.37 -5.88 4.07
CA ILE A 76 -14.73 -6.90 4.89
C ILE A 76 -15.44 -6.87 6.24
N ARG A 77 -16.03 -7.99 6.65
CA ARG A 77 -16.66 -8.08 7.97
C ARG A 77 -16.08 -9.25 8.73
N THR A 78 -15.75 -9.05 10.02
CA THR A 78 -15.28 -10.08 10.92
C THR A 78 -16.02 -10.06 12.25
N GLU A 79 -16.07 -11.19 12.92
CA GLU A 79 -16.63 -11.34 14.26
C GLU A 79 -15.48 -11.62 15.25
N GLY A 80 -15.48 -10.96 16.40
CA GLY A 80 -14.47 -11.13 17.44
C GLY A 80 -13.03 -11.03 16.91
N ASN A 81 -12.21 -12.01 17.22
CA ASN A 81 -10.82 -12.16 16.73
C ASN A 81 -10.75 -12.81 15.33
N GLY A 82 -11.78 -12.63 14.51
CA GLY A 82 -11.81 -13.13 13.15
C GLY A 82 -10.84 -12.42 12.21
N ARG A 83 -10.67 -13.03 11.03
CA ARG A 83 -9.87 -12.45 9.94
C ARG A 83 -10.59 -12.58 8.61
N ALA A 84 -10.35 -11.60 7.75
CA ALA A 84 -10.75 -11.65 6.35
C ALA A 84 -9.82 -10.78 5.50
N PHE A 85 -9.12 -11.42 4.57
CA PHE A 85 -8.11 -10.81 3.71
C PHE A 85 -8.32 -11.15 2.24
N VAL A 86 -8.07 -10.17 1.40
CA VAL A 86 -7.68 -10.34 0.00
C VAL A 86 -6.21 -10.74 0.00
N VAL A 87 -5.86 -11.84 -0.65
CA VAL A 87 -4.51 -12.41 -0.69
C VAL A 87 -3.99 -12.40 -2.11
N PHE A 88 -2.96 -11.63 -2.39
CA PHE A 88 -2.20 -11.65 -3.64
C PHE A 88 -1.09 -12.69 -3.52
N PRO A 89 -1.26 -13.90 -4.07
CA PRO A 89 -0.25 -14.96 -4.02
C PRO A 89 0.75 -14.79 -5.16
N ARG A 90 1.92 -15.42 -5.03
CA ARG A 90 2.97 -15.44 -6.05
C ARG A 90 3.44 -14.03 -6.43
N LEU A 91 3.45 -13.13 -5.45
CA LEU A 91 4.04 -11.82 -5.61
C LEU A 91 5.55 -12.00 -5.69
N ALA A 92 6.14 -11.68 -6.83
CA ALA A 92 7.59 -11.80 -7.07
C ALA A 92 8.13 -10.44 -7.52
N PRO A 93 8.19 -9.44 -6.62
CA PRO A 93 8.59 -8.10 -6.99
C PRO A 93 10.09 -8.06 -7.33
N PRO A 94 10.49 -7.43 -8.46
CA PRO A 94 11.88 -7.24 -8.81
C PRO A 94 12.65 -6.55 -7.68
N GLY A 95 13.83 -7.10 -7.32
CA GLY A 95 14.64 -6.60 -6.21
C GLY A 95 13.95 -6.73 -4.85
N ASN A 96 12.96 -7.58 -4.73
CA ASN A 96 12.19 -7.82 -3.50
C ASN A 96 11.55 -6.54 -2.92
N SER A 97 11.29 -5.54 -3.76
CA SER A 97 10.76 -4.22 -3.36
C SER A 97 9.50 -3.89 -4.14
N PHE A 98 8.50 -3.34 -3.45
CA PHE A 98 7.23 -2.95 -4.09
C PHE A 98 6.46 -1.89 -3.31
N TRP A 99 5.58 -1.23 -4.03
CA TRP A 99 4.58 -0.30 -3.52
C TRP A 99 3.21 -0.96 -3.51
N ALA A 100 2.46 -0.72 -2.47
CA ALA A 100 1.04 -1.06 -2.41
C ALA A 100 0.22 0.18 -2.06
N ARG A 101 -0.94 0.33 -2.69
CA ARG A 101 -1.88 1.42 -2.46
C ARG A 101 -3.29 0.85 -2.37
N MET A 102 -4.13 1.45 -1.52
CA MET A 102 -5.55 1.17 -1.41
C MET A 102 -6.31 2.37 -0.86
N ARG A 103 -7.57 2.52 -1.23
CA ARG A 103 -8.53 3.29 -0.44
C ARG A 103 -8.99 2.41 0.71
N LEU A 104 -9.00 2.96 1.89
CA LEU A 104 -9.29 2.23 3.12
C LEU A 104 -10.20 3.04 4.03
N ARG A 105 -11.20 2.37 4.61
CA ARG A 105 -12.02 2.89 5.70
C ARG A 105 -12.26 1.79 6.71
N VAL A 106 -11.98 2.07 7.98
CA VAL A 106 -12.31 1.20 9.11
C VAL A 106 -13.47 1.84 9.87
N ASP A 107 -14.61 1.16 9.94
CA ASP A 107 -15.82 1.76 10.53
C ASP A 107 -15.75 1.87 12.05
N ALA A 108 -15.04 0.94 12.72
CA ALA A 108 -14.76 0.98 14.15
C ALA A 108 -13.44 0.29 14.46
N PHE A 109 -12.72 0.80 15.43
CA PHE A 109 -11.54 0.16 16.02
C PHE A 109 -11.88 -0.42 17.39
N PRO A 110 -11.09 -1.41 17.91
CA PRO A 110 -11.33 -1.97 19.22
C PRO A 110 -11.24 -0.92 20.33
N THR A 111 -12.06 -1.08 21.36
CA THR A 111 -12.09 -0.25 22.56
C THR A 111 -12.06 -1.12 23.82
N ALA A 112 -11.40 -2.25 23.73
CA ALA A 112 -11.30 -3.23 24.80
C ALA A 112 -10.67 -2.64 26.06
N PRO A 113 -10.92 -3.20 27.25
CA PRO A 113 -10.27 -2.74 28.49
C PRO A 113 -8.76 -3.00 28.48
N ASP A 114 -8.31 -3.91 27.64
CA ASP A 114 -6.92 -4.32 27.45
C ASP A 114 -6.40 -3.99 26.05
N TRP A 115 -5.11 -4.24 25.85
CA TRP A 115 -4.48 -4.14 24.55
C TRP A 115 -5.20 -5.02 23.52
N ALA A 116 -5.45 -4.45 22.36
CA ALA A 116 -6.03 -5.17 21.23
C ALA A 116 -5.24 -4.84 19.97
N HIS A 117 -4.67 -5.86 19.34
CA HIS A 117 -3.83 -5.72 18.15
C HIS A 117 -4.64 -6.02 16.90
N TRP A 118 -4.45 -5.21 15.87
CA TRP A 118 -5.13 -5.42 14.59
C TRP A 118 -4.19 -5.23 13.40
N THR A 119 -4.40 -6.01 12.36
CA THR A 119 -3.61 -6.01 11.12
C THR A 119 -4.47 -5.64 9.93
N LEU A 120 -3.97 -4.74 9.07
CA LEU A 120 -4.58 -4.33 7.81
C LEU A 120 -3.79 -4.82 6.60
N ALA A 121 -2.47 -4.93 6.73
CA ALA A 121 -1.60 -5.44 5.67
C ALA A 121 -0.52 -6.34 6.27
N GLU A 122 -0.23 -7.44 5.56
CA GLU A 122 0.77 -8.44 5.94
C GLU A 122 1.48 -8.95 4.69
N ALA A 123 2.81 -8.84 4.66
CA ALA A 123 3.65 -9.37 3.60
C ALA A 123 4.51 -10.50 4.13
N SER A 124 4.63 -11.59 3.37
CA SER A 124 5.35 -12.79 3.77
C SER A 124 6.05 -13.47 2.60
N GLY A 125 6.88 -14.44 2.90
CA GLY A 125 7.54 -15.30 1.94
C GLY A 125 7.63 -16.75 2.43
N PRO A 126 7.90 -17.70 1.53
CA PRO A 126 7.93 -19.13 1.87
C PRO A 126 9.12 -19.51 2.74
N ASP A 127 10.21 -18.74 2.66
CA ASP A 127 11.51 -19.11 3.24
C ASP A 127 11.69 -18.58 4.66
N SER A 128 10.70 -17.88 5.21
CA SER A 128 10.81 -17.28 6.54
C SER A 128 9.48 -17.33 7.29
N PRO A 129 9.50 -17.67 8.58
CA PRO A 129 8.32 -17.53 9.42
C PRO A 129 8.00 -16.07 9.73
N THR A 130 8.94 -15.15 9.52
CA THR A 130 8.77 -13.73 9.80
C THR A 130 7.78 -13.10 8.85
N LEU A 131 6.78 -12.43 9.39
CA LEU A 131 5.83 -11.61 8.65
C LEU A 131 6.21 -10.14 8.80
N VAL A 132 6.09 -9.37 7.73
CA VAL A 132 6.20 -7.91 7.77
C VAL A 132 4.79 -7.34 7.73
N ARG A 133 4.46 -6.52 8.72
CA ARG A 133 3.18 -5.83 8.82
C ARG A 133 3.36 -4.34 8.53
N PRO A 134 3.28 -3.92 7.26
CA PRO A 134 3.48 -2.51 6.90
C PRO A 134 2.36 -1.61 7.40
N LEU A 135 1.19 -2.18 7.70
CA LEU A 135 0.05 -1.44 8.22
C LEU A 135 -0.77 -2.29 9.17
N GLY A 136 -0.95 -1.79 10.35
CA GLY A 136 -1.80 -2.31 11.40
C GLY A 136 -1.77 -1.39 12.60
N GLY A 137 -1.92 -1.92 13.80
CA GLY A 137 -1.84 -1.11 15.01
C GLY A 137 -2.44 -1.78 16.23
N GLN A 138 -2.74 -0.96 17.21
CA GLN A 138 -3.25 -1.44 18.49
C GLN A 138 -4.10 -0.41 19.22
N TYR A 139 -5.01 -0.90 20.04
CA TYR A 139 -5.64 -0.11 21.09
C TYR A 139 -4.68 0.00 22.28
N VAL A 140 -4.45 1.22 22.74
CA VAL A 140 -3.61 1.52 23.91
C VAL A 140 -4.52 1.93 25.07
N PRO A 141 -4.72 1.09 26.10
CA PRO A 141 -5.67 1.34 27.17
C PRO A 141 -5.39 2.61 27.97
N THR A 142 -4.12 2.92 28.21
CA THR A 142 -3.70 4.13 28.94
C THR A 142 -4.06 5.42 28.22
N GLU A 143 -4.05 5.38 26.89
CA GLU A 143 -4.42 6.51 26.02
C GLU A 143 -5.90 6.48 25.63
N LYS A 144 -6.59 5.34 25.83
CA LYS A 144 -7.96 5.07 25.37
C LYS A 144 -8.13 5.36 23.87
N ARG A 145 -7.11 5.00 23.08
CA ARG A 145 -7.04 5.30 21.63
C ARG A 145 -6.40 4.15 20.86
N ASN A 146 -6.73 4.11 19.57
CA ASN A 146 -6.04 3.26 18.62
C ASN A 146 -4.96 4.04 17.89
N PHE A 147 -3.82 3.42 17.71
CA PHE A 147 -2.71 3.97 16.96
C PHE A 147 -2.33 3.03 15.82
N TYR A 148 -2.05 3.60 14.66
CA TYR A 148 -1.39 2.86 13.59
C TYR A 148 0.01 2.44 14.03
N GLY A 149 0.44 1.29 13.55
CA GLY A 149 1.76 0.74 13.80
C GLY A 149 2.31 0.00 12.58
N VAL A 150 3.61 -0.18 12.58
CA VAL A 150 4.38 -1.04 11.68
C VAL A 150 5.08 -2.07 12.53
N GLY A 151 5.20 -3.31 12.05
CA GLY A 151 5.83 -4.34 12.84
C GLY A 151 6.19 -5.59 12.04
N SER A 152 6.56 -6.61 12.77
CA SER A 152 6.79 -7.96 12.25
C SER A 152 6.23 -8.97 13.24
N ASP A 153 5.74 -10.08 12.73
CA ASP A 153 5.42 -11.23 13.54
C ASP A 153 6.58 -12.23 13.48
N LEU A 154 6.96 -12.81 14.62
CA LEU A 154 8.13 -13.66 14.76
C LEU A 154 9.46 -13.00 14.32
N GLY A 155 9.47 -11.69 14.14
CA GLY A 155 10.64 -10.91 13.79
C GLY A 155 11.11 -10.01 14.94
N PRO A 156 12.18 -9.24 14.75
CA PRO A 156 12.82 -8.47 15.82
C PRO A 156 11.98 -7.31 16.34
N THR A 157 11.00 -6.83 15.58
CA THR A 157 10.14 -5.72 16.04
C THR A 157 9.10 -6.16 17.09
N GLY A 158 8.84 -7.45 17.23
CA GLY A 158 7.67 -7.95 17.96
C GLY A 158 6.37 -7.61 17.21
N ASP A 159 5.25 -7.50 17.94
CA ASP A 159 3.95 -7.25 17.32
C ASP A 159 3.89 -5.89 16.63
N TRP A 160 4.14 -4.81 17.36
CA TRP A 160 4.06 -3.46 16.84
C TRP A 160 5.16 -2.56 17.38
N THR A 161 5.79 -1.82 16.48
CA THR A 161 6.75 -0.77 16.77
C THR A 161 6.45 0.45 15.89
N SER A 162 7.13 1.56 16.15
CA SER A 162 6.93 2.79 15.38
C SER A 162 5.46 3.19 15.30
N TRP A 163 4.85 3.48 16.43
CA TRP A 163 3.45 3.89 16.51
C TRP A 163 3.27 5.33 16.08
N LYS A 164 2.17 5.59 15.41
CA LYS A 164 1.78 6.95 15.05
C LYS A 164 1.04 7.61 16.23
N THR A 165 1.78 8.02 17.24
CA THR A 165 1.21 8.64 18.44
C THR A 165 0.67 10.05 18.20
N SER A 166 1.22 10.78 17.21
CA SER A 166 0.82 12.15 16.85
C SER A 166 -0.54 12.23 16.14
N ALA A 167 -0.97 11.14 15.51
CA ALA A 167 -2.24 11.04 14.81
C ALA A 167 -2.86 9.66 15.01
N PRO A 168 -3.79 9.52 15.95
CA PRO A 168 -4.46 8.25 16.21
C PRO A 168 -5.25 7.75 15.01
N ALA A 169 -5.50 6.45 14.96
CA ALA A 169 -6.34 5.84 13.94
C ALA A 169 -7.78 6.37 14.07
N ALA A 170 -8.30 6.97 13.01
CA ALA A 170 -9.64 7.55 12.97
C ALA A 170 -10.62 6.61 12.28
N ALA A 171 -11.70 6.25 12.97
CA ALA A 171 -12.78 5.45 12.43
C ALA A 171 -13.68 6.24 11.48
N GLY A 172 -14.34 5.54 10.55
CA GLY A 172 -15.38 6.07 9.68
C GLY A 172 -14.91 6.99 8.55
N LYS A 173 -13.61 7.22 8.40
CA LYS A 173 -13.02 8.09 7.38
C LYS A 173 -12.34 7.28 6.28
N TRP A 174 -12.62 7.58 5.02
CA TRP A 174 -11.84 7.12 3.89
C TRP A 174 -10.47 7.79 3.87
N SER A 175 -9.43 6.99 3.65
CA SER A 175 -8.06 7.46 3.45
C SER A 175 -7.42 6.72 2.29
N CYS A 176 -6.60 7.42 1.52
CA CYS A 176 -5.70 6.80 0.56
C CYS A 176 -4.44 6.35 1.30
N VAL A 177 -4.28 5.05 1.47
CA VAL A 177 -3.11 4.49 2.13
C VAL A 177 -2.17 3.92 1.10
N GLU A 178 -0.91 4.31 1.18
CA GLU A 178 0.16 3.76 0.36
C GLU A 178 1.31 3.33 1.28
N PHE A 179 1.95 2.22 0.99
CA PHE A 179 3.18 1.83 1.66
C PHE A 179 4.21 1.28 0.67
N HIS A 180 5.46 1.46 1.03
CA HIS A 180 6.63 0.95 0.30
C HIS A 180 7.39 -0.04 1.17
N LEU A 181 7.65 -1.22 0.62
CA LEU A 181 8.59 -2.20 1.15
C LEU A 181 9.84 -2.13 0.28
N ASP A 182 10.92 -1.56 0.81
CA ASP A 182 12.21 -1.39 0.14
C ASP A 182 13.24 -2.34 0.72
N ALA A 183 13.66 -3.32 -0.07
CA ALA A 183 14.57 -4.36 0.38
C ALA A 183 16.06 -3.92 0.45
N ILE A 184 16.40 -2.71 0.00
CA ILE A 184 17.79 -2.23 0.06
C ILE A 184 18.25 -2.09 1.51
N ASP A 185 17.42 -1.51 2.36
CA ASP A 185 17.66 -1.34 3.79
C ASP A 185 16.51 -1.89 4.66
N ASN A 186 15.72 -2.81 4.10
CA ASN A 186 14.55 -3.44 4.71
C ASN A 186 13.59 -2.40 5.28
N ARG A 187 13.35 -1.34 4.51
CA ARG A 187 12.59 -0.18 4.95
C ARG A 187 11.12 -0.30 4.63
N VAL A 188 10.28 -0.10 5.64
CA VAL A 188 8.84 0.18 5.47
C VAL A 188 8.63 1.68 5.56
N THR A 189 7.91 2.26 4.59
CA THR A 189 7.47 3.66 4.63
C THR A 189 5.98 3.71 4.32
N VAL A 190 5.21 4.43 5.14
CA VAL A 190 3.74 4.55 5.02
C VAL A 190 3.37 5.98 4.67
N TYR A 191 2.33 6.13 3.85
CA TYR A 191 1.74 7.40 3.45
C TYR A 191 0.23 7.37 3.68
N PHE A 192 -0.33 8.45 4.21
CA PHE A 192 -1.77 8.69 4.25
C PHE A 192 -2.10 9.92 3.41
N ASP A 193 -3.02 9.77 2.46
CA ASP A 193 -3.44 10.83 1.55
C ASP A 193 -2.25 11.53 0.86
N GLY A 194 -1.24 10.73 0.47
CA GLY A 194 0.00 11.19 -0.18
C GLY A 194 1.08 11.74 0.76
N VAL A 195 0.77 11.94 2.04
CA VAL A 195 1.69 12.50 3.05
C VAL A 195 2.47 11.37 3.74
N PRO A 196 3.81 11.39 3.71
CA PRO A 196 4.63 10.41 4.39
C PRO A 196 4.45 10.49 5.91
N GLN A 197 4.55 9.35 6.58
CA GLN A 197 4.37 9.19 8.02
C GLN A 197 5.70 8.75 8.67
N PRO A 198 6.58 9.68 9.08
CA PRO A 198 7.91 9.34 9.60
C PRO A 198 7.88 8.44 10.84
N ASP A 199 6.89 8.58 11.71
CA ASP A 199 6.70 7.75 12.90
C ASP A 199 6.19 6.32 12.56
N LEU A 200 5.83 6.03 11.32
CA LEU A 200 5.53 4.68 10.81
C LEU A 200 6.64 4.14 9.93
N THR A 201 7.89 4.51 10.20
CA THR A 201 9.04 4.04 9.41
C THR A 201 9.92 3.12 10.26
N VAL A 202 10.22 1.94 9.72
CA VAL A 202 11.22 1.01 10.24
C VAL A 202 12.24 0.68 9.15
N SER A 203 13.42 0.24 9.56
CA SER A 203 14.48 -0.24 8.67
C SER A 203 15.37 -1.23 9.42
N THR A 204 16.39 -1.81 8.73
CA THR A 204 17.29 -2.83 9.29
C THR A 204 17.77 -2.53 10.70
N ASP A 205 18.21 -1.28 10.96
CA ASP A 205 18.78 -0.87 12.25
C ASP A 205 17.86 0.07 13.06
N ARG A 206 16.69 0.39 12.52
CA ARG A 206 15.74 1.32 13.17
C ARG A 206 14.34 0.70 13.21
N HIS A 207 14.10 -0.14 14.19
CA HIS A 207 12.83 -0.88 14.26
C HIS A 207 12.26 -1.07 15.68
N GLY A 208 13.02 -0.78 16.75
CA GLY A 208 12.60 -1.12 18.11
C GLY A 208 12.65 -2.64 18.36
N GLY A 209 12.05 -3.09 19.46
CA GLY A 209 12.02 -4.52 19.79
C GLY A 209 13.36 -5.06 20.27
N THR A 210 13.88 -6.12 19.65
CA THR A 210 15.19 -6.72 20.00
C THR A 210 16.33 -6.01 19.30
N ALA A 211 17.57 -6.41 19.60
CA ALA A 211 18.78 -5.88 18.94
C ALA A 211 19.10 -6.59 17.61
N ASP A 212 18.32 -7.61 17.23
CA ASP A 212 18.56 -8.35 15.99
C ASP A 212 18.18 -7.50 14.78
N PRO A 213 18.90 -7.57 13.65
CA PRO A 213 18.57 -6.81 12.47
C PRO A 213 17.17 -7.16 11.92
N PHE A 214 16.41 -6.15 11.53
CA PHE A 214 15.17 -6.35 10.80
C PHE A 214 15.47 -6.66 9.34
N VAL A 215 15.14 -7.87 8.91
CA VAL A 215 15.40 -8.35 7.54
C VAL A 215 14.10 -8.85 6.91
N PHE A 216 13.84 -8.41 5.71
CA PHE A 216 12.68 -8.86 4.95
C PHE A 216 12.83 -10.33 4.50
N PRO A 217 11.74 -11.11 4.51
CA PRO A 217 11.68 -12.35 3.75
C PRO A 217 11.74 -12.06 2.24
N THR A 218 11.98 -13.07 1.43
CA THR A 218 11.69 -12.97 -0.01
C THR A 218 10.17 -12.97 -0.18
N PHE A 219 9.60 -11.84 -0.57
CA PHE A 219 8.15 -11.68 -0.64
C PHE A 219 7.55 -12.50 -1.78
N ASP A 220 6.57 -13.34 -1.45
CA ASP A 220 5.73 -14.05 -2.42
C ASP A 220 4.24 -13.81 -2.20
N LYS A 221 3.87 -13.15 -1.10
CA LYS A 221 2.48 -12.95 -0.70
C LYS A 221 2.26 -11.61 -0.03
N LEU A 222 1.14 -10.97 -0.39
CA LEU A 222 0.60 -9.81 0.33
C LEU A 222 -0.86 -10.08 0.68
N LYS A 223 -1.22 -9.86 1.93
CA LYS A 223 -2.60 -9.85 2.42
C LYS A 223 -3.02 -8.42 2.73
N LEU A 224 -4.21 -8.04 2.29
CA LEU A 224 -4.86 -6.77 2.61
C LEU A 224 -6.26 -7.06 3.16
N GLY A 225 -6.59 -6.54 4.33
CA GLY A 225 -7.87 -6.86 4.96
C GLY A 225 -7.92 -6.46 6.42
N TRP A 226 -8.46 -7.34 7.24
CA TRP A 226 -8.59 -7.14 8.68
C TRP A 226 -8.35 -8.43 9.43
N GLN A 227 -7.60 -8.33 10.52
CA GLN A 227 -7.52 -9.34 11.56
C GLN A 227 -7.37 -8.65 12.91
N LEU A 228 -8.09 -9.16 13.93
CA LEU A 228 -7.98 -8.71 15.29
C LEU A 228 -7.37 -9.81 16.16
N TYR A 229 -6.58 -9.44 17.15
CA TYR A 229 -6.00 -10.33 18.16
C TYR A 229 -6.25 -9.79 19.56
N GLN A 230 -6.34 -10.69 20.53
CA GLN A 230 -6.34 -10.36 21.97
C GLN A 230 -7.45 -9.38 22.37
N ALA A 231 -8.48 -9.24 21.56
CA ALA A 231 -9.56 -8.36 21.94
C ALA A 231 -10.49 -9.04 22.93
N GLY A 232 -10.84 -8.30 23.95
CA GLY A 232 -12.13 -8.45 24.59
C GLY A 232 -13.23 -8.03 23.58
N PRO A 233 -14.49 -8.29 23.84
CA PRO A 233 -15.57 -8.18 22.86
C PRO A 233 -16.13 -6.74 22.71
N SER A 234 -15.35 -5.77 22.35
CA SER A 234 -15.89 -4.41 22.14
C SER A 234 -15.24 -3.69 20.97
N PRO A 235 -15.93 -3.53 19.83
CA PRO A 235 -17.18 -4.17 19.45
C PRO A 235 -17.03 -5.67 19.14
N SER A 236 -18.14 -6.38 19.04
CA SER A 236 -18.14 -7.82 18.70
C SER A 236 -17.88 -8.11 17.23
N SER A 237 -18.03 -7.10 16.37
CA SER A 237 -17.79 -7.22 14.92
C SER A 237 -17.14 -5.96 14.36
N TYR A 238 -16.42 -6.12 13.26
CA TYR A 238 -15.69 -5.05 12.58
C TYR A 238 -16.06 -5.03 11.11
N ASP A 239 -16.26 -3.83 10.58
CA ASP A 239 -16.46 -3.56 9.17
C ASP A 239 -15.30 -2.70 8.65
N VAL A 240 -14.62 -3.21 7.63
CA VAL A 240 -13.59 -2.50 6.89
C VAL A 240 -13.99 -2.43 5.42
N ARG A 241 -13.72 -1.32 4.77
CA ARG A 241 -13.99 -1.13 3.35
C ARG A 241 -12.71 -0.84 2.62
N MET A 242 -12.56 -1.47 1.47
CA MET A 242 -11.40 -1.29 0.59
C MET A 242 -11.83 -1.08 -0.84
N ASP A 243 -11.03 -0.29 -1.55
CA ASP A 243 -11.18 -0.06 -2.97
C ASP A 243 -9.85 0.38 -3.60
N ASP A 244 -9.76 0.41 -4.93
CA ASP A 244 -8.61 0.92 -5.69
C ASP A 244 -7.26 0.32 -5.26
N ILE A 245 -7.21 -0.98 -5.05
CA ILE A 245 -5.96 -1.67 -4.73
C ILE A 245 -5.03 -1.66 -5.94
N ALA A 246 -3.78 -1.26 -5.74
CA ALA A 246 -2.74 -1.32 -6.75
C ALA A 246 -1.40 -1.73 -6.14
N LEU A 247 -0.76 -2.73 -6.74
CA LEU A 247 0.59 -3.18 -6.44
C LEU A 247 1.51 -2.83 -7.61
N SER A 248 2.68 -2.28 -7.32
CA SER A 248 3.58 -1.78 -8.38
C SER A 248 5.03 -1.79 -7.93
N THR A 249 5.97 -1.87 -8.88
CA THR A 249 7.41 -1.69 -8.62
C THR A 249 7.83 -0.22 -8.54
N ARG A 250 6.91 0.70 -8.79
CA ARG A 250 7.11 2.15 -8.63
C ARG A 250 5.97 2.74 -7.85
N ARG A 251 6.20 3.90 -7.25
CA ARG A 251 5.17 4.62 -6.52
C ARG A 251 3.92 4.81 -7.36
N VAL A 252 2.77 4.44 -6.81
CA VAL A 252 1.47 4.56 -7.48
C VAL A 252 0.93 5.98 -7.36
N GLY A 253 1.18 6.64 -6.22
CA GLY A 253 0.66 7.96 -5.91
C GLY A 253 -0.74 7.94 -5.32
N GLY A 254 -1.34 9.11 -5.13
CA GLY A 254 -2.64 9.24 -4.48
C GLY A 254 -3.74 8.44 -5.17
N CYS A 255 -4.75 8.06 -4.40
CA CYS A 255 -5.98 7.51 -4.95
C CYS A 255 -6.69 8.63 -5.71
N GLY A 256 -7.04 8.42 -6.98
CA GLY A 256 -7.84 9.36 -7.73
C GLY A 256 -9.13 9.71 -6.99
N SER A 257 -9.52 10.96 -7.07
CA SER A 257 -10.81 11.48 -6.56
C SER A 257 -11.92 11.05 -7.48
#